data_c19d32e12175f9bd78d4c58370e38387
#
_entry.id   c19d32e12175f9bd78d4c58370e38387
#
_cell.length_a   1.000
_cell.length_b   1.000
_cell.length_c   1.000
_cell.angle_alpha   90.00
_cell.angle_beta   90.00
_cell.angle_gamma   90.00
#
_symmetry.space_group_name_H-M   'P 1'
#
loop_
_entity.id
_entity.type
_entity.pdbx_description
1 polymer ?
#
loop_
_entity_poly.entity_id
_entity_poly.type
_entity_poly.pdbx_seq_one_letter_code
_entity_poly.pdbx_strand_id
1 'polypeptide(L)'
;METIKIQHLFGRFSIFFLVLIVAVFAEEYSINRLCLNINGFPFIFMNALMIVGVAYIYQKATRKLFIKEVEYEIYEDFFYINGNKYEYQDVIKCEIHYFDYFFINVLCLHIDMKNTSKSTLLLYSEDLDEGIDYKDIPLFKFYESVSEHLRIS
;
A
#
# COMPACT_ATOMS: atom_id res chain seq x y z
N MET A 1 4.66 22.28 -9.28
CA MET A 1 4.89 21.29 -8.21
C MET A 1 3.59 20.60 -7.93
N GLU A 2 3.51 19.34 -8.24
CA GLU A 2 2.32 18.53 -8.05
C GLU A 2 2.54 17.52 -6.94
N THR A 3 1.47 16.99 -6.35
CA THR A 3 1.57 16.06 -5.23
C THR A 3 0.84 14.75 -5.55
N ILE A 4 1.46 13.66 -5.16
CA ILE A 4 0.87 12.31 -5.18
C ILE A 4 0.68 11.85 -3.75
N LYS A 5 -0.47 11.25 -3.45
CA LYS A 5 -0.68 10.56 -2.18
C LYS A 5 -0.21 9.13 -2.31
N ILE A 6 0.76 8.75 -1.50
CA ILE A 6 1.28 7.39 -1.43
C ILE A 6 1.03 6.77 -0.06
N GLN A 7 0.91 5.44 -0.03
CA GLN A 7 0.67 4.68 1.18
C GLN A 7 1.89 3.86 1.58
N HIS A 8 2.22 3.87 2.87
CA HIS A 8 3.24 3.01 3.46
C HIS A 8 2.67 1.64 3.81
N LEU A 9 2.51 0.76 2.81
CA LEU A 9 1.92 -0.58 3.01
C LEU A 9 2.67 -1.41 4.04
N PHE A 10 4.00 -1.42 4.01
CA PHE A 10 4.79 -2.21 4.95
C PHE A 10 4.52 -1.83 6.41
N GLY A 11 4.49 -0.53 6.73
CA GLY A 11 4.16 -0.05 8.07
C GLY A 11 2.73 -0.43 8.48
N ARG A 12 1.79 -0.33 7.53
CA ARG A 12 0.40 -0.70 7.75
C ARG A 12 0.26 -2.20 8.06
N PHE A 13 0.91 -3.07 7.30
CA PHE A 13 0.89 -4.51 7.55
C PHE A 13 1.57 -4.87 8.87
N SER A 14 2.70 -4.27 9.20
CA SER A 14 3.41 -4.56 10.46
C SER A 14 2.55 -4.25 11.68
N ILE A 15 1.85 -3.11 11.68
CA ILE A 15 0.94 -2.74 12.77
C ILE A 15 -0.29 -3.65 12.79
N PHE A 16 -0.81 -4.05 11.61
CA PHE A 16 -1.90 -5.01 11.53
C PHE A 16 -1.56 -6.33 12.21
N PHE A 17 -0.40 -6.90 11.93
CA PHE A 17 0.04 -8.14 12.59
C PHE A 17 0.19 -7.98 14.10
N LEU A 18 0.69 -6.85 14.58
CA LEU A 18 0.77 -6.56 16.01
C LEU A 18 -0.63 -6.52 16.65
N VAL A 19 -1.58 -5.82 16.03
CA VAL A 19 -2.98 -5.75 16.50
C VAL A 19 -3.62 -7.13 16.51
N LEU A 20 -3.38 -7.94 15.48
CA LEU A 20 -3.90 -9.30 15.40
C LEU A 20 -3.35 -10.18 16.52
N ILE A 21 -2.05 -10.12 16.80
CA ILE A 21 -1.43 -10.86 17.91
C ILE A 21 -2.08 -10.47 19.23
N VAL A 22 -2.25 -9.17 19.50
CA VAL A 22 -2.90 -8.68 20.73
C VAL A 22 -4.35 -9.18 20.82
N ALA A 23 -5.09 -9.17 19.71
CA ALA A 23 -6.47 -9.64 19.68
C ALA A 23 -6.57 -11.15 20.01
N VAL A 24 -5.67 -11.98 19.46
CA VAL A 24 -5.62 -13.42 19.76
C VAL A 24 -5.33 -13.67 21.24
N PHE A 25 -4.34 -12.98 21.83
CA PHE A 25 -4.06 -13.11 23.26
C PHE A 25 -5.22 -12.64 24.14
N ALA A 26 -5.90 -11.57 23.77
CA ALA A 26 -7.06 -11.06 24.49
C ALA A 26 -8.24 -12.06 24.44
N GLU A 27 -8.45 -12.71 23.30
CA GLU A 27 -9.47 -13.75 23.13
C GLU A 27 -9.15 -14.94 24.02
N GLU A 28 -7.93 -15.49 23.93
CA GLU A 28 -7.50 -16.63 24.75
C GLU A 28 -7.63 -16.33 26.25
N TYR A 29 -7.20 -15.16 26.69
CA TYR A 29 -7.36 -14.71 28.06
C TYR A 29 -8.83 -14.65 28.50
N SER A 30 -9.71 -14.14 27.62
CA SER A 30 -11.14 -14.01 27.91
C SER A 30 -11.83 -15.37 28.01
N ILE A 31 -11.51 -16.32 27.14
CA ILE A 31 -12.02 -17.68 27.16
C ILE A 31 -11.62 -18.37 28.47
N ASN A 32 -10.35 -18.27 28.85
CA ASN A 32 -9.84 -18.86 30.06
C ASN A 32 -10.49 -18.24 31.33
N ARG A 33 -10.67 -16.93 31.35
CA ARG A 33 -11.29 -16.23 32.50
C ARG A 33 -12.78 -16.54 32.66
N LEU A 34 -13.50 -16.73 31.54
CA LEU A 34 -14.93 -17.05 31.56
C LEU A 34 -15.18 -18.55 31.74
N CYS A 35 -14.13 -19.37 31.88
CA CYS A 35 -14.20 -20.85 31.97
C CYS A 35 -15.01 -21.48 30.83
N LEU A 36 -14.95 -20.88 29.63
CA LEU A 36 -15.65 -21.39 28.46
C LEU A 36 -14.88 -22.58 27.89
N ASN A 37 -15.48 -23.75 27.95
CA ASN A 37 -14.91 -24.96 27.32
C ASN A 37 -15.27 -25.00 25.83
N ILE A 38 -14.67 -24.10 25.05
CA ILE A 38 -14.89 -24.02 23.61
C ILE A 38 -13.71 -24.71 22.91
N ASN A 39 -13.94 -25.90 22.39
CA ASN A 39 -12.91 -26.71 21.72
C ASN A 39 -13.38 -27.13 20.33
N GLY A 40 -12.42 -27.50 19.46
CA GLY A 40 -12.70 -28.02 18.13
C GLY A 40 -13.25 -27.00 17.14
N PHE A 41 -14.19 -27.41 16.31
CA PHE A 41 -14.72 -26.59 15.22
C PHE A 41 -15.29 -25.22 15.65
N PRO A 42 -16.07 -25.08 16.74
CA PRO A 42 -16.55 -23.78 17.20
C PRO A 42 -15.43 -22.81 17.55
N PHE A 43 -14.34 -23.30 18.13
CA PHE A 43 -13.17 -22.47 18.45
C PHE A 43 -12.48 -21.94 17.19
N ILE A 44 -12.25 -22.81 16.19
CA ILE A 44 -11.66 -22.44 14.89
C ILE A 44 -12.53 -21.40 14.19
N PHE A 45 -13.86 -21.61 14.17
CA PHE A 45 -14.79 -20.71 13.53
C PHE A 45 -14.82 -19.32 14.20
N MET A 46 -14.81 -19.27 15.53
CA MET A 46 -14.79 -18.03 16.31
C MET A 46 -13.50 -17.24 16.04
N ASN A 47 -12.34 -17.91 16.04
CA ASN A 47 -11.06 -17.28 15.68
C ASN A 47 -11.06 -16.72 14.26
N ALA A 48 -11.61 -17.47 13.30
CA ALA A 48 -11.71 -16.98 11.91
C ALA A 48 -12.57 -15.71 11.80
N LEU A 49 -13.72 -15.68 12.47
CA LEU A 49 -14.58 -14.51 12.51
C LEU A 49 -13.90 -13.31 13.19
N MET A 50 -13.16 -13.54 14.28
CA MET A 50 -12.40 -12.52 14.97
C MET A 50 -11.32 -11.93 14.06
N ILE A 51 -10.55 -12.77 13.36
CA ILE A 51 -9.50 -12.32 12.42
C ILE A 51 -10.10 -11.44 11.32
N VAL A 52 -11.21 -11.89 10.71
CA VAL A 52 -11.89 -11.11 9.65
C VAL A 52 -12.43 -9.80 10.21
N GLY A 53 -13.04 -9.82 11.39
CA GLY A 53 -13.58 -8.61 12.04
C GLY A 53 -12.48 -7.61 12.38
N VAL A 54 -11.37 -8.07 12.96
CA VAL A 54 -10.20 -7.23 13.28
C VAL A 54 -9.59 -6.66 12.00
N ALA A 55 -9.45 -7.47 10.94
CA ALA A 55 -8.94 -7.02 9.66
C ALA A 55 -9.81 -5.91 9.06
N TYR A 56 -11.13 -6.10 9.06
CA TYR A 56 -12.08 -5.12 8.52
C TYR A 56 -12.04 -3.79 9.31
N ILE A 57 -12.11 -3.86 10.65
CA ILE A 57 -12.09 -2.67 11.52
C ILE A 57 -10.75 -1.94 11.37
N TYR A 58 -9.65 -2.67 11.41
CA TYR A 58 -8.31 -2.13 11.25
C TYR A 58 -8.18 -1.41 9.90
N GLN A 59 -8.59 -2.06 8.82
CA GLN A 59 -8.57 -1.50 7.48
C GLN A 59 -9.30 -0.16 7.42
N LYS A 60 -10.52 -0.12 7.92
CA LYS A 60 -11.37 1.08 7.91
C LYS A 60 -10.81 2.21 8.79
N ALA A 61 -10.32 1.86 9.99
CA ALA A 61 -9.77 2.83 10.93
C ALA A 61 -8.43 3.43 10.49
N THR A 62 -7.59 2.65 9.81
CA THR A 62 -6.22 3.06 9.47
C THR A 62 -6.03 3.52 8.03
N ARG A 63 -7.10 3.50 7.21
CA ARG A 63 -7.05 3.85 5.79
C ARG A 63 -6.29 5.14 5.49
N LYS A 64 -6.47 6.18 6.33
CA LYS A 64 -5.87 7.51 6.15
C LYS A 64 -4.59 7.73 6.96
N LEU A 65 -4.26 6.85 7.91
CA LEU A 65 -3.15 7.09 8.85
C LEU A 65 -1.76 6.90 8.22
N PHE A 66 -1.66 6.14 7.14
CA PHE A 66 -0.39 5.78 6.50
C PHE A 66 -0.20 6.46 5.14
N ILE A 67 -0.99 7.51 4.86
CA ILE A 67 -0.86 8.29 3.63
C ILE A 67 0.18 9.37 3.86
N LYS A 68 1.11 9.48 2.91
CA LYS A 68 2.09 10.56 2.82
C LYS A 68 1.93 11.26 1.48
N GLU A 69 1.95 12.57 1.49
CA GLU A 69 2.05 13.37 0.28
C GLU A 69 3.50 13.40 -0.20
N VAL A 70 3.69 13.14 -1.48
CA VAL A 70 4.97 13.13 -2.17
C VAL A 70 4.91 14.16 -3.28
N GLU A 71 5.82 15.10 -3.24
CA GLU A 71 5.96 16.13 -4.28
C GLU A 71 6.72 15.55 -5.47
N TYR A 72 6.28 15.91 -6.68
CA TYR A 72 6.98 15.56 -7.90
C TYR A 72 7.00 16.71 -8.91
N GLU A 73 7.99 16.68 -9.76
CA GLU A 73 8.14 17.57 -10.91
C GLU A 73 8.69 16.80 -12.09
N ILE A 74 8.18 17.06 -13.28
CA ILE A 74 8.56 16.42 -14.54
C ILE A 74 9.21 17.43 -15.44
N TYR A 75 10.38 17.08 -16.00
CA TYR A 75 11.16 17.85 -16.96
C TYR A 75 11.44 16.99 -18.20
N GLU A 76 12.01 17.56 -19.25
CA GLU A 76 12.29 16.84 -20.50
C GLU A 76 13.26 15.67 -20.32
N ASP A 77 14.33 15.84 -19.50
CA ASP A 77 15.40 14.85 -19.36
C ASP A 77 15.35 14.07 -18.03
N PHE A 78 14.60 14.54 -17.05
CA PHE A 78 14.57 13.99 -15.70
C PHE A 78 13.26 14.33 -14.97
N PHE A 79 13.06 13.66 -13.86
CA PHE A 79 11.99 13.98 -12.92
C PHE A 79 12.48 14.01 -11.49
N TYR A 80 11.79 14.77 -10.62
CA TYR A 80 12.02 14.79 -9.18
C TYR A 80 10.90 14.05 -8.44
N ILE A 81 11.29 13.35 -7.38
CA ILE A 81 10.35 12.81 -6.37
C ILE A 81 10.93 13.14 -5.01
N ASN A 82 10.22 13.91 -4.18
CA ASN A 82 10.69 14.37 -2.87
C ASN A 82 12.09 15.00 -2.92
N GLY A 83 12.36 15.83 -3.92
CA GLY A 83 13.65 16.49 -4.11
C GLY A 83 14.80 15.60 -4.60
N ASN A 84 14.57 14.30 -4.80
CA ASN A 84 15.55 13.42 -5.42
C ASN A 84 15.39 13.47 -6.94
N LYS A 85 16.50 13.70 -7.65
CA LYS A 85 16.54 13.72 -9.12
C LYS A 85 16.70 12.30 -9.68
N TYR A 86 15.93 12.00 -10.74
CA TYR A 86 15.99 10.74 -11.49
C TYR A 86 16.04 11.06 -12.98
N GLU A 87 17.07 10.57 -13.66
CA GLU A 87 17.25 10.79 -15.11
C GLU A 87 16.56 9.67 -15.91
N TYR A 88 15.85 10.00 -16.99
CA TYR A 88 15.15 8.99 -17.79
C TYR A 88 16.08 7.97 -18.41
N GLN A 89 17.31 8.34 -18.79
CA GLN A 89 18.32 7.44 -19.31
C GLN A 89 18.74 6.33 -18.33
N ASP A 90 18.52 6.54 -17.03
CA ASP A 90 18.82 5.55 -15.98
C ASP A 90 17.63 4.63 -15.69
N VAL A 91 16.43 4.93 -16.22
CA VAL A 91 15.26 4.08 -16.04
C VAL A 91 15.39 2.83 -16.91
N ILE A 92 15.37 1.67 -16.28
CA ILE A 92 15.36 0.36 -16.97
C ILE A 92 13.92 -0.03 -17.30
N LYS A 93 13.01 0.20 -16.34
CA LYS A 93 11.65 -0.28 -16.39
C LYS A 93 10.74 0.67 -15.61
N CYS A 94 9.56 0.95 -16.18
CA CYS A 94 8.53 1.73 -15.52
C CYS A 94 7.19 1.04 -15.79
N GLU A 95 6.59 0.48 -14.74
CA GLU A 95 5.33 -0.26 -14.84
C GLU A 95 4.37 0.13 -13.74
N ILE A 96 3.09 0.04 -14.03
CA ILE A 96 2.05 0.20 -13.05
C ILE A 96 1.24 -1.08 -12.93
N HIS A 97 1.00 -1.53 -11.70
CA HIS A 97 0.25 -2.73 -11.40
C HIS A 97 -0.89 -2.39 -10.45
N TYR A 98 -2.04 -3.00 -10.68
CA TYR A 98 -3.16 -2.96 -9.76
C TYR A 98 -3.07 -4.15 -8.80
N PHE A 99 -3.14 -3.86 -7.51
CA PHE A 99 -3.19 -4.87 -6.45
C PHE A 99 -4.52 -4.79 -5.72
N ASP A 100 -5.23 -5.91 -5.75
CA ASP A 100 -6.40 -6.18 -4.93
C ASP A 100 -5.98 -7.21 -3.88
N TYR A 101 -5.74 -6.76 -2.65
CA TYR A 101 -5.20 -7.61 -1.60
C TYR A 101 -5.93 -7.40 -0.28
N PHE A 102 -6.70 -8.40 0.18
CA PHE A 102 -7.38 -8.41 1.47
C PHE A 102 -8.10 -7.09 1.81
N PHE A 103 -8.98 -6.61 0.97
CA PHE A 103 -9.70 -5.33 1.13
C PHE A 103 -8.85 -4.07 0.92
N ILE A 104 -7.66 -4.17 0.35
CA ILE A 104 -6.81 -3.04 -0.04
C ILE A 104 -6.70 -3.03 -1.56
N ASN A 105 -7.22 -1.98 -2.18
CA ASN A 105 -7.14 -1.76 -3.61
C ASN A 105 -6.15 -0.62 -3.87
N VAL A 106 -4.99 -0.91 -4.40
CA VAL A 106 -3.95 0.09 -4.65
C VAL A 106 -3.31 -0.09 -6.02
N LEU A 107 -2.88 1.03 -6.61
CA LEU A 107 -1.92 1.01 -7.70
C LEU A 107 -0.50 0.99 -7.14
N CYS A 108 0.35 0.17 -7.71
CA CYS A 108 1.78 0.18 -7.46
C CYS A 108 2.52 0.64 -8.69
N LEU A 109 3.20 1.76 -8.61
CA LEU A 109 4.15 2.20 -9.61
C LEU A 109 5.52 1.63 -9.25
N HIS A 110 6.08 0.87 -10.19
CA HIS A 110 7.38 0.23 -10.10
C HIS A 110 8.33 0.85 -11.11
N ILE A 111 9.40 1.50 -10.64
CA ILE A 111 10.44 2.08 -11.47
C ILE A 111 11.78 1.46 -11.07
N ASP A 112 12.42 0.76 -12.01
CA ASP A 112 13.77 0.22 -11.87
C ASP A 112 14.80 1.14 -12.49
N MET A 113 15.90 1.38 -11.77
CA MET A 113 16.96 2.32 -12.12
C MET A 113 18.31 1.62 -12.21
N LYS A 114 19.16 2.05 -13.17
CA LYS A 114 20.49 1.43 -13.42
C LYS A 114 21.52 1.73 -12.33
N ASN A 115 21.64 2.99 -11.91
CA ASN A 115 22.83 3.48 -11.19
C ASN A 115 22.53 4.30 -9.94
N THR A 116 21.39 4.14 -9.32
CA THR A 116 21.04 4.89 -8.10
C THR A 116 21.24 4.07 -6.84
N SER A 117 21.46 4.74 -5.71
CA SER A 117 21.54 4.11 -4.38
C SER A 117 20.25 3.35 -4.01
N LYS A 118 19.16 3.61 -4.73
CA LYS A 118 17.89 2.87 -4.70
C LYS A 118 17.62 2.38 -6.11
N SER A 119 18.02 1.15 -6.40
CA SER A 119 17.83 0.52 -7.71
C SER A 119 16.37 0.32 -8.10
N THR A 120 15.45 0.39 -7.15
CA THR A 120 14.01 0.21 -7.36
C THR A 120 13.22 1.19 -6.53
N LEU A 121 12.30 1.90 -7.17
CA LEU A 121 11.32 2.78 -6.54
C LEU A 121 9.94 2.14 -6.62
N LEU A 122 9.34 1.90 -5.46
CA LEU A 122 7.97 1.39 -5.35
C LEU A 122 7.08 2.45 -4.68
N LEU A 123 6.10 2.93 -5.43
CA LEU A 123 5.11 3.89 -4.94
C LEU A 123 3.73 3.23 -4.99
N TYR A 124 3.04 3.22 -3.85
CA TYR A 124 1.69 2.68 -3.74
C TYR A 124 0.70 3.83 -3.59
N SER A 125 -0.36 3.83 -4.38
CA SER A 125 -1.44 4.81 -4.24
C SER A 125 -2.12 4.69 -2.86
N GLU A 126 -2.93 5.69 -2.52
CA GLU A 126 -3.93 5.50 -1.46
C GLU A 126 -4.91 4.37 -1.82
N ASP A 127 -5.58 3.83 -0.81
CA ASP A 127 -6.57 2.78 -0.95
C ASP A 127 -7.78 3.28 -1.77
N LEU A 128 -8.07 2.61 -2.86
CA LEU A 128 -9.06 3.04 -3.84
C LEU A 128 -10.45 2.56 -3.44
N ASP A 129 -11.44 3.43 -3.64
CA ASP A 129 -12.84 3.04 -3.50
C ASP A 129 -13.29 2.20 -4.71
N GLU A 130 -14.24 1.30 -4.49
CA GLU A 130 -14.86 0.54 -5.56
C GLU A 130 -15.48 1.49 -6.61
N GLY A 131 -15.16 1.24 -7.88
CA GLY A 131 -15.71 2.01 -9.01
C GLY A 131 -14.94 3.27 -9.39
N ILE A 132 -13.81 3.59 -8.76
CA ILE A 132 -12.93 4.67 -9.21
C ILE A 132 -12.20 4.21 -10.48
N ASP A 133 -12.22 5.05 -11.53
CA ASP A 133 -11.35 4.84 -12.68
C ASP A 133 -9.90 5.11 -12.24
N TYR A 134 -9.06 4.08 -12.32
CA TYR A 134 -7.65 4.18 -11.94
C TYR A 134 -6.88 5.25 -12.75
N LYS A 135 -7.38 5.65 -13.93
CA LYS A 135 -6.80 6.71 -14.76
C LYS A 135 -6.90 8.10 -14.14
N ASP A 136 -7.88 8.31 -13.26
CA ASP A 136 -8.05 9.58 -12.57
C ASP A 136 -7.12 9.76 -11.37
N ILE A 137 -6.44 8.69 -10.97
CA ILE A 137 -5.57 8.70 -9.80
C ILE A 137 -4.28 9.46 -10.10
N PRO A 138 -3.84 10.40 -9.23
CA PRO A 138 -2.61 11.17 -9.44
C PRO A 138 -1.37 10.32 -9.73
N LEU A 139 -1.24 9.15 -9.08
CA LEU A 139 -0.13 8.22 -9.33
C LEU A 139 -0.15 7.65 -10.76
N PHE A 140 -1.33 7.39 -11.31
CA PHE A 140 -1.45 6.92 -12.70
C PHE A 140 -1.08 8.03 -13.70
N LYS A 141 -1.52 9.26 -13.47
CA LYS A 141 -1.15 10.42 -14.29
C LYS A 141 0.36 10.67 -14.29
N PHE A 142 0.99 10.54 -13.11
CA PHE A 142 2.44 10.60 -13.01
C PHE A 142 3.11 9.49 -13.84
N TYR A 143 2.63 8.25 -13.74
CA TYR A 143 3.11 7.12 -14.55
C TYR A 143 2.98 7.40 -16.04
N GLU A 144 1.82 7.89 -16.51
CA GLU A 144 1.61 8.23 -17.93
C GLU A 144 2.63 9.27 -18.40
N SER A 145 2.82 10.33 -17.64
CA SER A 145 3.79 11.39 -17.98
C SER A 145 5.22 10.85 -18.04
N VAL A 146 5.66 10.04 -17.07
CA VAL A 146 7.00 9.42 -17.09
C VAL A 146 7.14 8.46 -18.26
N SER A 147 6.13 7.63 -18.53
CA SER A 147 6.17 6.65 -19.63
C SER A 147 6.16 7.27 -21.01
N GLU A 148 5.51 8.43 -21.17
CA GLU A 148 5.54 9.19 -22.41
C GLU A 148 6.95 9.70 -22.72
N HIS A 149 7.67 10.26 -21.76
CA HIS A 149 9.07 10.70 -21.92
C HIS A 149 10.02 9.54 -22.22
N LEU A 150 9.79 8.36 -21.61
CA LEU A 150 10.58 7.16 -21.90
C LEU A 150 10.37 6.60 -23.30
N ARG A 151 9.24 6.86 -23.96
CA ARG A 151 8.98 6.42 -25.33
C ARG A 151 9.59 7.34 -26.39
N ILE A 152 9.89 8.58 -26.03
CA ILE A 152 10.45 9.59 -26.93
C ILE A 152 11.98 9.58 -26.88
N SER A 153 12.57 9.13 -25.79
CA SER A 153 14.01 8.99 -25.60
C SER A 153 14.54 7.63 -26.08
#